data_74697ad773e60883b1eac245c9de85bd
#
_entry.id   74697ad773e60883b1eac245c9de85bd
#
_cell.length_a   1.000
_cell.length_b   1.000
_cell.length_c   1.000
_cell.angle_alpha   90.00
_cell.angle_beta   90.00
_cell.angle_gamma   90.00
#
_symmetry.space_group_name_H-M   'P 1'
#
loop_
_entity.id
_entity.type
_entity.pdbx_description
1 polymer ?
#
loop_
_entity_poly.entity_id
_entity_poly.type
_entity_poly.pdbx_seq_one_letter_code
_entity_poly.pdbx_strand_id
1 'polypeptide(L)'
;HQNEKALADHEATFDERFVHWSQSAETGTSWEAMDIRSVSASNDTKLVLQRDSVIQAEGKLGKTEYVVLGKAGGEALRAIRLEALIHDTLPKNGPGRADDGNFVLTEIEVRWAPDSDPDAWKKIKLHKPQADFSQQNFPVKNAIDGNKSGNNGWAVSPQLGQYHSALFELNEPIVSDESYQIEIKLTQHYQGNKYALGRFRLSITSDEGEIDLGIPLTIDSILALSADERSDEQQQSLKTFFEGRDKQLLQLKKALEVAKKPRPEDPQVTKLKARLELVSQPLP
;
A
#
# COMPACT_ATOMS: atom_id res chain seq x y z
N HIS A 1 28.91 12.44 -10.07
CA HIS A 1 29.03 13.86 -9.72
C HIS A 1 27.74 14.68 -9.96
N GLN A 2 27.19 14.71 -11.19
CA GLN A 2 25.99 15.53 -11.46
C GLN A 2 24.75 15.04 -10.71
N ASN A 3 24.48 13.74 -10.72
CA ASN A 3 23.35 13.15 -10.01
C ASN A 3 23.54 13.22 -8.48
N GLU A 4 24.75 13.08 -7.99
CA GLU A 4 25.06 13.22 -6.56
C GLU A 4 24.82 14.65 -6.09
N LYS A 5 25.26 15.64 -6.87
CA LYS A 5 25.02 17.04 -6.55
C LYS A 5 23.53 17.36 -6.56
N ALA A 6 22.79 16.94 -7.60
CA ALA A 6 21.34 17.18 -7.68
C ALA A 6 20.58 16.55 -6.51
N LEU A 7 20.99 15.35 -6.07
CA LEU A 7 20.41 14.71 -4.90
C LEU A 7 20.72 15.51 -3.63
N ALA A 8 21.98 15.88 -3.40
CA ALA A 8 22.39 16.65 -2.23
C ALA A 8 21.71 18.03 -2.16
N ASP A 9 21.58 18.73 -3.30
CA ASP A 9 20.88 20.02 -3.39
C ASP A 9 19.38 19.86 -3.04
N HIS A 10 18.75 18.76 -3.46
CA HIS A 10 17.35 18.47 -3.14
C HIS A 10 17.17 18.04 -1.68
N GLU A 11 18.07 17.23 -1.13
CA GLU A 11 18.06 16.84 0.28
C GLU A 11 18.31 18.02 1.22
N ALA A 12 19.13 18.99 0.82
CA ALA A 12 19.39 20.20 1.61
C ALA A 12 18.13 21.04 1.90
N THR A 13 17.11 20.96 1.04
CA THR A 13 15.83 21.67 1.22
C THR A 13 14.73 20.79 1.82
N PHE A 14 15.06 19.58 2.26
CA PHE A 14 14.06 18.61 2.75
C PHE A 14 13.27 19.16 3.94
N ASP A 15 13.92 19.70 4.95
CA ASP A 15 13.24 20.18 6.16
C ASP A 15 12.32 21.39 5.87
N GLU A 16 12.72 22.30 4.98
CA GLU A 16 11.86 23.43 4.55
C GLU A 16 10.61 22.91 3.82
N ARG A 17 10.79 22.00 2.88
CA ARG A 17 9.68 21.39 2.11
C ARG A 17 8.76 20.57 3.00
N PHE A 18 9.33 19.84 3.96
CA PHE A 18 8.58 19.08 4.94
C PHE A 18 7.73 19.98 5.84
N VAL A 19 8.30 21.07 6.38
CA VAL A 19 7.56 22.03 7.21
C VAL A 19 6.42 22.65 6.40
N HIS A 20 6.70 23.12 5.18
CA HIS A 20 5.68 23.68 4.31
C HIS A 20 4.55 22.67 4.04
N TRP A 21 4.90 21.43 3.67
CA TRP A 21 3.91 20.36 3.45
C TRP A 21 3.08 20.09 4.72
N SER A 22 3.72 19.96 5.87
CA SER A 22 3.01 19.62 7.12
C SER A 22 2.05 20.71 7.62
N GLN A 23 2.23 21.94 7.14
CA GLN A 23 1.36 23.08 7.47
C GLN A 23 0.26 23.31 6.43
N SER A 24 0.47 22.89 5.20
CA SER A 24 -0.42 23.15 4.06
C SER A 24 -0.95 21.87 3.41
N ALA A 25 -0.82 20.70 4.08
CA ALA A 25 -1.28 19.45 3.53
C ALA A 25 -2.79 19.53 3.25
N GLU A 26 -3.13 19.60 1.96
CA GLU A 26 -4.50 19.41 1.52
C GLU A 26 -4.84 17.94 1.76
N THR A 27 -5.89 17.70 2.51
CA THR A 27 -6.30 16.33 2.89
C THR A 27 -6.94 15.57 1.73
N GLY A 28 -7.29 16.26 0.62
CA GLY A 28 -7.99 15.66 -0.51
C GLY A 28 -9.34 15.06 -0.07
N THR A 29 -9.66 13.86 -0.57
CA THR A 29 -10.85 13.12 -0.16
C THR A 29 -10.85 12.86 1.35
N SER A 30 -11.98 13.13 2.00
CA SER A 30 -12.19 12.84 3.42
C SER A 30 -12.43 11.34 3.61
N TRP A 31 -11.57 10.69 4.38
CA TRP A 31 -11.65 9.26 4.65
C TRP A 31 -11.94 9.01 6.12
N GLU A 32 -12.94 8.20 6.40
CA GLU A 32 -13.30 7.77 7.75
C GLU A 32 -12.91 6.31 7.97
N ALA A 33 -12.39 5.98 9.14
CA ALA A 33 -12.15 4.59 9.50
C ALA A 33 -13.46 3.82 9.56
N MET A 34 -13.50 2.64 8.93
CA MET A 34 -14.69 1.78 8.96
C MET A 34 -15.03 1.35 10.39
N ASP A 35 -16.30 1.45 10.79
CA ASP A 35 -16.81 0.91 12.07
C ASP A 35 -16.86 -0.63 11.98
N ILE A 36 -15.80 -1.30 12.45
CA ILE A 36 -15.64 -2.73 12.34
C ILE A 36 -16.34 -3.47 13.47
N ARG A 37 -17.18 -4.44 13.13
CA ARG A 37 -17.92 -5.30 14.05
C ARG A 37 -17.22 -6.63 14.30
N SER A 38 -16.67 -7.24 13.23
CA SER A 38 -15.93 -8.48 13.35
C SER A 38 -14.91 -8.64 12.24
N VAL A 39 -13.90 -9.45 12.52
CA VAL A 39 -12.87 -9.85 11.57
C VAL A 39 -12.66 -11.35 11.66
N SER A 40 -12.45 -12.00 10.52
CA SER A 40 -12.15 -13.43 10.46
C SER A 40 -11.23 -13.77 9.29
N ALA A 41 -10.57 -14.91 9.36
CA ALA A 41 -9.75 -15.45 8.29
C ALA A 41 -10.19 -16.88 7.94
N SER A 42 -10.06 -17.29 6.68
CA SER A 42 -10.46 -18.61 6.19
C SER A 42 -9.53 -19.75 6.63
N ASN A 43 -8.35 -19.41 7.16
CA ASN A 43 -7.40 -20.34 7.75
C ASN A 43 -7.20 -20.01 9.24
N ASP A 44 -6.24 -20.66 9.90
CA ASP A 44 -5.94 -20.41 11.32
C ASP A 44 -5.13 -19.10 11.56
N THR A 45 -5.12 -18.15 10.63
CA THR A 45 -4.62 -16.80 10.87
C THR A 45 -5.54 -16.10 11.86
N LYS A 46 -4.96 -15.53 12.91
CA LYS A 46 -5.69 -14.72 13.88
C LYS A 46 -5.67 -13.26 13.42
N LEU A 47 -6.83 -12.66 13.26
CA LEU A 47 -6.99 -11.22 13.04
C LEU A 47 -7.33 -10.55 14.37
N VAL A 48 -6.54 -9.56 14.75
CA VAL A 48 -6.70 -8.78 15.98
C VAL A 48 -7.09 -7.36 15.61
N LEU A 49 -8.31 -6.97 15.97
CA LEU A 49 -8.76 -5.59 15.85
C LEU A 49 -8.13 -4.77 16.97
N GLN A 50 -7.42 -3.73 16.59
CA GLN A 50 -6.75 -2.78 17.47
C GLN A 50 -7.51 -1.45 17.48
N ARG A 51 -6.94 -0.44 18.20
CA ARG A 51 -7.47 0.94 18.17
C ARG A 51 -7.44 1.49 16.74
N ASP A 52 -8.25 2.51 16.49
CA ASP A 52 -8.34 3.22 15.19
C ASP A 52 -8.67 2.31 14.00
N SER A 53 -9.45 1.25 14.26
CA SER A 53 -9.87 0.25 13.27
C SER A 53 -8.70 -0.45 12.53
N VAL A 54 -7.53 -0.51 13.16
CA VAL A 54 -6.37 -1.23 12.63
C VAL A 54 -6.53 -2.73 12.87
N ILE A 55 -6.27 -3.53 11.84
CA ILE A 55 -6.30 -5.00 11.91
C ILE A 55 -4.87 -5.52 11.78
N GLN A 56 -4.45 -6.31 12.77
CA GLN A 56 -3.16 -7.01 12.79
C GLN A 56 -3.39 -8.51 12.54
N ALA A 57 -2.65 -9.08 11.60
CA ALA A 57 -2.69 -10.51 11.31
C ALA A 57 -1.54 -11.24 12.01
N GLU A 58 -1.87 -12.27 12.78
CA GLU A 58 -0.96 -13.05 13.58
C GLU A 58 -1.10 -14.56 13.30
N GLY A 59 -0.19 -15.36 13.86
CA GLY A 59 -0.25 -16.83 13.81
C GLY A 59 0.06 -17.40 12.44
N LYS A 60 -0.72 -18.38 11.99
CA LYS A 60 -0.45 -19.19 10.81
C LYS A 60 -0.27 -18.36 9.55
N LEU A 61 0.72 -18.73 8.76
CA LEU A 61 0.94 -18.21 7.40
C LEU A 61 0.24 -19.14 6.38
N GLY A 62 -0.16 -18.58 5.26
CA GLY A 62 -0.77 -19.37 4.18
C GLY A 62 -1.67 -18.52 3.30
N LYS A 63 -2.16 -19.13 2.24
CA LYS A 63 -3.27 -18.58 1.46
C LYS A 63 -4.49 -18.42 2.36
N THR A 64 -5.13 -17.27 2.27
CA THR A 64 -6.24 -16.93 3.17
C THR A 64 -7.18 -15.92 2.54
N GLU A 65 -8.39 -15.88 3.04
CA GLU A 65 -9.34 -14.79 2.83
C GLU A 65 -9.55 -14.10 4.18
N TYR A 66 -9.37 -12.80 4.22
CA TYR A 66 -9.78 -11.99 5.38
C TYR A 66 -11.16 -11.44 5.11
N VAL A 67 -12.05 -11.58 6.06
CA VAL A 67 -13.41 -11.03 6.02
C VAL A 67 -13.53 -9.99 7.12
N VAL A 68 -13.85 -8.77 6.73
CA VAL A 68 -14.11 -7.66 7.63
C VAL A 68 -15.56 -7.27 7.51
N LEU A 69 -16.31 -7.41 8.60
CA LEU A 69 -17.69 -6.98 8.72
C LEU A 69 -17.76 -5.67 9.48
N GLY A 70 -18.36 -4.67 8.90
CA GLY A 70 -18.56 -3.37 9.52
C GLY A 70 -19.99 -2.89 9.38
N LYS A 71 -20.23 -1.70 9.94
CA LYS A 71 -21.48 -0.98 9.87
C LYS A 71 -21.25 0.39 9.24
N ALA A 72 -22.19 0.83 8.43
CA ALA A 72 -22.22 2.17 7.86
C ALA A 72 -23.69 2.65 7.74
N GLY A 73 -23.88 3.91 7.38
CA GLY A 73 -25.21 4.51 7.18
C GLY A 73 -25.16 6.02 7.34
N GLY A 74 -26.23 6.68 6.98
CA GLY A 74 -26.38 8.14 7.06
C GLY A 74 -26.02 8.84 5.75
N GLU A 75 -24.84 8.57 5.21
CA GLU A 75 -24.37 9.16 3.95
C GLU A 75 -24.15 8.08 2.89
N ALA A 76 -24.14 8.50 1.62
CA ALA A 76 -23.93 7.59 0.50
C ALA A 76 -22.48 7.10 0.49
N LEU A 77 -22.24 5.81 0.69
CA LEU A 77 -20.91 5.23 0.56
C LEU A 77 -20.50 5.16 -0.92
N ARG A 78 -19.37 5.75 -1.27
CA ARG A 78 -18.89 5.88 -2.67
C ARG A 78 -17.61 5.14 -2.96
N ALA A 79 -16.71 5.04 -1.99
CA ALA A 79 -15.45 4.33 -2.18
C ALA A 79 -14.92 3.72 -0.87
N ILE A 80 -14.02 2.75 -1.05
CA ILE A 80 -13.30 2.08 0.01
C ILE A 80 -11.80 2.30 -0.22
N ARG A 81 -11.06 2.59 0.85
CA ARG A 81 -9.60 2.65 0.85
C ARG A 81 -9.04 1.56 1.74
N LEU A 82 -8.09 0.82 1.22
CA LEU A 82 -7.26 -0.12 1.96
C LEU A 82 -5.91 0.52 2.23
N GLU A 83 -5.54 0.66 3.48
CA GLU A 83 -4.24 1.13 3.94
C GLU A 83 -3.43 -0.08 4.42
N ALA A 84 -2.33 -0.37 3.75
CA ALA A 84 -1.37 -1.40 4.13
C ALA A 84 -0.28 -0.76 5.03
N LEU A 85 -0.29 -1.12 6.32
CA LEU A 85 0.41 -0.42 7.38
C LEU A 85 1.70 -1.16 7.78
N ILE A 86 2.72 -0.38 8.11
CA ILE A 86 3.98 -0.92 8.63
C ILE A 86 3.87 -1.26 10.12
N HIS A 87 4.70 -2.20 10.57
CA HIS A 87 4.89 -2.51 11.97
C HIS A 87 6.21 -3.26 12.16
N ASP A 88 6.91 -3.01 13.26
CA ASP A 88 8.21 -3.60 13.58
C ASP A 88 8.16 -5.13 13.78
N THR A 89 7.00 -5.67 14.15
CA THR A 89 6.80 -7.13 14.27
C THR A 89 6.65 -7.85 12.94
N LEU A 90 6.51 -7.11 11.82
CA LEU A 90 6.41 -7.69 10.48
C LEU A 90 7.79 -7.85 9.84
N PRO A 91 8.00 -8.86 8.98
CA PRO A 91 9.25 -8.99 8.24
C PRO A 91 9.60 -7.69 7.52
N LYS A 92 10.81 -7.18 7.73
CA LYS A 92 11.30 -5.91 7.16
C LYS A 92 10.32 -4.73 7.33
N ASN A 93 9.62 -4.69 8.46
CA ASN A 93 8.57 -3.74 8.82
C ASN A 93 7.29 -3.84 7.96
N GLY A 94 7.14 -4.84 7.13
CA GLY A 94 5.93 -5.10 6.33
C GLY A 94 5.77 -4.26 5.05
N PRO A 95 4.52 -4.00 4.63
CA PRO A 95 3.22 -4.25 5.30
C PRO A 95 2.68 -5.69 5.21
N GLY A 96 3.36 -6.56 4.46
CA GLY A 96 2.97 -7.96 4.31
C GLY A 96 3.68 -8.91 5.28
N ARG A 97 3.28 -10.17 5.21
CA ARG A 97 3.80 -11.26 6.07
C ARG A 97 4.84 -12.14 5.36
N ALA A 98 5.15 -11.88 4.10
CA ALA A 98 6.22 -12.57 3.39
C ALA A 98 7.60 -12.20 3.99
N ASP A 99 8.58 -13.07 3.82
CA ASP A 99 9.93 -12.90 4.41
C ASP A 99 10.64 -11.61 3.95
N ASP A 100 10.23 -11.09 2.79
CA ASP A 100 10.67 -9.80 2.24
C ASP A 100 9.80 -8.61 2.69
N GLY A 101 8.71 -8.84 3.43
CA GLY A 101 7.76 -7.82 3.87
C GLY A 101 6.63 -7.52 2.86
N ASN A 102 6.60 -8.20 1.72
CA ASN A 102 5.59 -7.97 0.68
C ASN A 102 4.28 -8.72 0.96
N PHE A 103 3.23 -8.32 0.26
CA PHE A 103 1.93 -9.01 0.18
C PHE A 103 1.47 -9.08 -1.27
N VAL A 104 0.46 -9.92 -1.54
CA VAL A 104 -0.27 -9.94 -2.80
C VAL A 104 -1.76 -10.07 -2.50
N LEU A 105 -2.50 -8.99 -2.74
CA LEU A 105 -3.97 -8.99 -2.68
C LEU A 105 -4.49 -9.45 -4.04
N THR A 106 -5.00 -10.68 -4.11
CA THR A 106 -5.47 -11.25 -5.38
C THR A 106 -6.87 -10.80 -5.76
N GLU A 107 -7.73 -10.49 -4.76
CA GLU A 107 -9.07 -9.94 -5.02
C GLU A 107 -9.60 -9.22 -3.79
N ILE A 108 -10.35 -8.13 -4.01
CA ILE A 108 -11.21 -7.47 -3.02
C ILE A 108 -12.65 -7.54 -3.51
N GLU A 109 -13.55 -8.02 -2.64
CA GLU A 109 -14.98 -8.08 -2.91
C GLU A 109 -15.75 -7.33 -1.83
N VAL A 110 -16.84 -6.69 -2.23
CA VAL A 110 -17.71 -5.92 -1.33
C VAL A 110 -19.15 -6.39 -1.49
N ARG A 111 -19.84 -6.54 -0.37
CA ARG A 111 -21.29 -6.73 -0.32
C ARG A 111 -21.88 -6.00 0.87
N TRP A 112 -23.13 -5.67 0.79
CA TRP A 112 -23.85 -5.00 1.86
C TRP A 112 -25.26 -5.58 2.05
N ALA A 113 -25.82 -5.39 3.22
CA ALA A 113 -27.22 -5.72 3.54
C ALA A 113 -27.80 -4.68 4.49
N PRO A 114 -29.07 -4.24 4.32
CA PRO A 114 -29.70 -3.32 5.24
C PRO A 114 -29.90 -3.99 6.63
N ASP A 115 -29.87 -3.20 7.70
CA ASP A 115 -30.07 -3.73 9.06
C ASP A 115 -31.49 -4.33 9.25
N SER A 116 -32.47 -3.84 8.49
CA SER A 116 -33.85 -4.38 8.49
C SER A 116 -33.94 -5.78 7.85
N ASP A 117 -33.02 -6.16 6.98
CA ASP A 117 -32.92 -7.50 6.36
C ASP A 117 -31.44 -7.92 6.23
N PRO A 118 -30.82 -8.37 7.33
CA PRO A 118 -29.38 -8.64 7.39
C PRO A 118 -28.93 -9.84 6.54
N ASP A 119 -29.85 -10.62 5.99
CA ASP A 119 -29.57 -11.75 5.10
C ASP A 119 -29.67 -11.36 3.60
N ALA A 120 -30.20 -10.18 3.29
CA ALA A 120 -30.39 -9.69 1.93
C ALA A 120 -29.09 -9.12 1.31
N TRP A 121 -28.05 -9.89 1.29
CA TRP A 121 -26.73 -9.49 0.78
C TRP A 121 -26.74 -9.12 -0.70
N LYS A 122 -26.29 -7.92 -1.02
CA LYS A 122 -26.11 -7.40 -2.39
C LYS A 122 -24.62 -7.20 -2.66
N LYS A 123 -24.10 -7.80 -3.72
CA LYS A 123 -22.72 -7.58 -4.17
C LYS A 123 -22.62 -6.22 -4.86
N ILE A 124 -21.54 -5.51 -4.60
CA ILE A 124 -21.20 -4.25 -5.24
C ILE A 124 -19.97 -4.48 -6.13
N LYS A 125 -20.06 -4.02 -7.38
CA LYS A 125 -18.90 -3.98 -8.28
C LYS A 125 -18.02 -2.80 -7.93
N LEU A 126 -16.73 -3.05 -7.92
CA LEU A 126 -15.70 -2.03 -7.75
C LEU A 126 -15.17 -1.61 -9.12
N HIS A 127 -14.76 -0.33 -9.23
CA HIS A 127 -14.16 0.22 -10.42
C HIS A 127 -13.09 1.27 -10.08
N LYS A 128 -12.44 1.87 -11.10
CA LYS A 128 -11.40 2.90 -10.96
C LYS A 128 -10.41 2.66 -9.80
N PRO A 129 -9.75 1.50 -9.75
CA PRO A 129 -8.79 1.22 -8.70
C PRO A 129 -7.57 2.13 -8.86
N GLN A 130 -7.15 2.78 -7.78
CA GLN A 130 -5.95 3.58 -7.71
C GLN A 130 -5.08 3.11 -6.56
N ALA A 131 -3.77 3.21 -6.69
CA ALA A 131 -2.83 2.96 -5.60
C ALA A 131 -1.68 3.96 -5.65
N ASP A 132 -1.10 4.27 -4.51
CA ASP A 132 0.11 5.10 -4.42
C ASP A 132 1.29 4.46 -5.15
N PHE A 133 1.37 3.12 -5.08
CA PHE A 133 2.37 2.34 -5.79
C PHE A 133 1.81 0.95 -6.17
N SER A 134 2.34 0.39 -7.25
CA SER A 134 2.10 -1.01 -7.65
C SER A 134 3.39 -1.65 -8.15
N GLN A 135 3.68 -2.83 -7.66
CA GLN A 135 4.79 -3.65 -8.16
C GLN A 135 4.61 -3.95 -9.65
N GLN A 136 5.73 -4.00 -10.38
CA GLN A 136 5.71 -4.42 -11.78
C GLN A 136 5.04 -5.80 -11.94
N ASN A 137 4.10 -5.90 -12.87
CA ASN A 137 3.24 -7.06 -13.13
C ASN A 137 2.17 -7.38 -12.06
N PHE A 138 2.08 -6.56 -10.98
CA PHE A 138 1.07 -6.69 -9.94
C PHE A 138 0.33 -5.37 -9.73
N PRO A 139 -0.29 -4.80 -10.78
CA PRO A 139 -1.00 -3.53 -10.65
C PRO A 139 -2.28 -3.68 -9.83
N VAL A 140 -2.69 -2.61 -9.15
CA VAL A 140 -3.86 -2.60 -8.28
C VAL A 140 -5.16 -3.02 -8.98
N LYS A 141 -5.28 -2.79 -10.29
CA LYS A 141 -6.44 -3.24 -11.07
C LYS A 141 -6.67 -4.74 -11.05
N ASN A 142 -5.62 -5.52 -10.80
CA ASN A 142 -5.72 -6.97 -10.70
C ASN A 142 -6.38 -7.42 -9.39
N ALA A 143 -6.58 -6.54 -8.43
CA ALA A 143 -7.31 -6.85 -7.19
C ALA A 143 -8.84 -6.77 -7.35
N ILE A 144 -9.35 -6.43 -8.54
CA ILE A 144 -10.79 -6.36 -8.85
C ILE A 144 -11.13 -7.00 -10.21
N ASP A 145 -10.29 -7.88 -10.74
CA ASP A 145 -10.45 -8.47 -12.07
C ASP A 145 -11.20 -9.82 -12.06
N GLY A 146 -11.59 -10.30 -10.89
CA GLY A 146 -12.28 -11.59 -10.68
C GLY A 146 -11.35 -12.79 -10.64
N ASN A 147 -10.04 -12.62 -10.81
CA ASN A 147 -9.06 -13.70 -10.77
C ASN A 147 -8.42 -13.82 -9.39
N LYS A 148 -8.95 -14.73 -8.58
CA LYS A 148 -8.54 -14.94 -7.18
C LYS A 148 -7.26 -15.78 -7.00
N SER A 149 -6.60 -16.20 -8.08
CA SER A 149 -5.55 -17.22 -7.98
C SER A 149 -4.31 -16.90 -8.81
N GLY A 150 -3.22 -17.65 -8.56
CA GLY A 150 -2.03 -17.64 -9.38
C GLY A 150 -1.10 -16.46 -9.13
N ASN A 151 -0.47 -15.99 -10.21
CA ASN A 151 0.46 -14.86 -10.20
C ASN A 151 -0.26 -13.56 -10.55
N ASN A 152 -1.32 -13.26 -9.82
CA ASN A 152 -2.18 -12.11 -10.05
C ASN A 152 -2.41 -11.35 -8.73
N GLY A 153 -2.77 -10.08 -8.82
CA GLY A 153 -3.13 -9.25 -7.68
C GLY A 153 -2.35 -7.94 -7.60
N TRP A 154 -2.53 -7.22 -6.50
CA TRP A 154 -1.79 -6.02 -6.14
C TRP A 154 -0.68 -6.35 -5.13
N ALA A 155 0.52 -5.84 -5.38
CA ALA A 155 1.69 -5.97 -4.54
C ALA A 155 2.55 -4.70 -4.57
N VAL A 156 3.51 -4.56 -3.64
CA VAL A 156 4.23 -3.29 -3.42
C VAL A 156 5.75 -3.39 -3.45
N SER A 157 6.34 -4.57 -3.73
CA SER A 157 7.80 -4.66 -3.91
C SER A 157 8.28 -3.84 -5.12
N PRO A 158 9.41 -3.11 -5.07
CA PRO A 158 10.41 -3.11 -4.00
C PRO A 158 10.19 -2.04 -2.89
N GLN A 159 9.06 -1.33 -2.90
CA GLN A 159 8.77 -0.29 -1.91
C GLN A 159 8.22 -0.91 -0.62
N LEU A 160 9.08 -1.60 0.12
CA LEU A 160 8.77 -2.30 1.37
C LEU A 160 9.16 -1.45 2.59
N GLY A 161 8.57 -1.76 3.74
CA GLY A 161 8.84 -1.04 4.98
C GLY A 161 8.28 0.39 5.01
N GLN A 162 7.27 0.67 4.20
CA GLN A 162 6.56 1.95 4.15
C GLN A 162 5.06 1.77 3.99
N TYR A 163 4.29 2.82 4.24
CA TYR A 163 2.84 2.82 4.07
C TYR A 163 2.46 2.77 2.61
N HIS A 164 1.45 1.94 2.30
CA HIS A 164 0.83 1.92 0.98
C HIS A 164 -0.69 2.01 1.11
N SER A 165 -1.32 2.57 0.10
CA SER A 165 -2.78 2.65 0.05
C SER A 165 -3.31 2.40 -1.35
N ALA A 166 -4.50 1.77 -1.40
CA ALA A 166 -5.28 1.61 -2.60
C ALA A 166 -6.73 2.00 -2.33
N LEU A 167 -7.35 2.69 -3.28
CA LEU A 167 -8.78 3.00 -3.26
C LEU A 167 -9.50 2.22 -4.36
N PHE A 168 -10.76 1.95 -4.12
CA PHE A 168 -11.68 1.29 -5.02
C PHE A 168 -13.03 2.00 -4.95
N GLU A 169 -13.44 2.65 -6.04
CA GLU A 169 -14.75 3.28 -6.11
C GLU A 169 -15.86 2.21 -6.28
N LEU A 170 -17.00 2.43 -5.66
CA LEU A 170 -18.18 1.61 -5.88
C LEU A 170 -18.83 2.02 -7.22
N ASN A 171 -19.13 1.06 -8.08
CA ASN A 171 -19.78 1.33 -9.37
C ASN A 171 -21.13 2.06 -9.20
N GLU A 172 -21.82 1.76 -8.11
CA GLU A 172 -23.02 2.44 -7.65
C GLU A 172 -22.87 2.75 -6.16
N PRO A 173 -23.06 4.00 -5.72
CA PRO A 173 -23.03 4.33 -4.31
C PRO A 173 -24.07 3.51 -3.52
N ILE A 174 -23.71 3.09 -2.31
CA ILE A 174 -24.71 2.53 -1.39
C ILE A 174 -25.43 3.70 -0.73
N VAL A 175 -26.70 3.86 -1.09
CA VAL A 175 -27.59 4.86 -0.51
C VAL A 175 -28.66 4.11 0.31
N SER A 176 -28.79 4.45 1.58
CA SER A 176 -29.76 3.83 2.49
C SER A 176 -30.23 4.85 3.53
N ASP A 177 -31.53 4.89 3.76
CA ASP A 177 -32.14 5.72 4.81
C ASP A 177 -31.94 5.10 6.21
N GLU A 178 -31.48 3.86 6.28
CA GLU A 178 -31.17 3.14 7.50
C GLU A 178 -29.67 2.72 7.53
N SER A 179 -29.21 2.36 8.71
CA SER A 179 -27.89 1.73 8.81
C SER A 179 -27.88 0.36 8.13
N TYR A 180 -26.69 -0.05 7.68
CA TYR A 180 -26.48 -1.30 6.95
C TYR A 180 -25.16 -1.94 7.34
N GLN A 181 -25.09 -3.25 7.12
CA GLN A 181 -23.87 -4.01 7.24
C GLN A 181 -23.11 -3.94 5.91
N ILE A 182 -21.79 -3.83 6.00
CA ILE A 182 -20.88 -3.94 4.87
C ILE A 182 -19.84 -5.01 5.16
N GLU A 183 -19.67 -5.94 4.23
CA GLU A 183 -18.65 -6.96 4.30
C GLU A 183 -17.61 -6.73 3.18
N ILE A 184 -16.36 -6.66 3.58
CA ILE A 184 -15.21 -6.56 2.69
C ILE A 184 -14.39 -7.84 2.83
N LYS A 185 -14.22 -8.54 1.71
CA LYS A 185 -13.40 -9.75 1.63
C LYS A 185 -12.12 -9.47 0.87
N LEU A 186 -11.00 -9.75 1.50
CA LEU A 186 -9.65 -9.63 0.93
C LEU A 186 -9.11 -11.04 0.66
N THR A 187 -9.02 -11.43 -0.59
CA THR A 187 -8.49 -12.74 -1.00
C THR A 187 -6.99 -12.62 -1.26
N GLN A 188 -6.21 -13.54 -0.71
CA GLN A 188 -4.75 -13.54 -0.75
C GLN A 188 -4.26 -14.95 -1.13
N HIS A 189 -4.53 -15.35 -2.37
CA HIS A 189 -4.29 -16.69 -2.90
C HIS A 189 -3.10 -16.76 -3.85
N TYR A 190 -2.16 -15.81 -3.74
CA TYR A 190 -0.92 -15.87 -4.50
C TYR A 190 -0.23 -17.24 -4.32
N GLN A 191 0.48 -17.69 -5.35
CA GLN A 191 1.11 -19.03 -5.31
C GLN A 191 2.13 -19.21 -4.18
N GLY A 192 2.77 -18.13 -3.72
CA GLY A 192 3.62 -18.15 -2.52
C GLY A 192 2.77 -18.13 -1.24
N ASN A 193 3.09 -18.97 -0.27
CA ASN A 193 2.24 -19.22 0.91
C ASN A 193 2.34 -18.16 2.03
N LYS A 194 3.06 -17.06 1.86
CA LYS A 194 3.31 -16.08 2.93
C LYS A 194 2.83 -14.67 2.60
N TYR A 195 2.32 -14.46 1.38
CA TYR A 195 2.06 -13.13 0.84
C TYR A 195 0.69 -12.57 1.26
N ALA A 196 0.37 -12.67 2.55
CA ALA A 196 -0.81 -12.03 3.11
C ALA A 196 -0.49 -10.67 3.72
N LEU A 197 -1.47 -9.76 3.77
CA LEU A 197 -1.40 -8.52 4.53
C LEU A 197 -1.09 -8.83 6.00
N GLY A 198 -0.16 -8.09 6.57
CA GLY A 198 0.25 -8.23 7.97
C GLY A 198 -0.48 -7.26 8.88
N ARG A 199 -0.61 -6.02 8.45
CA ARG A 199 -1.30 -4.96 9.19
C ARG A 199 -1.98 -4.02 8.21
N PHE A 200 -3.24 -3.72 8.46
CA PHE A 200 -4.03 -2.91 7.53
C PHE A 200 -5.19 -2.21 8.21
N ARG A 201 -5.78 -1.25 7.53
CA ARG A 201 -7.03 -0.58 7.89
C ARG A 201 -7.89 -0.41 6.65
N LEU A 202 -9.20 -0.43 6.86
CA LEU A 202 -10.19 -0.08 5.85
C LEU A 202 -10.84 1.25 6.24
N SER A 203 -10.96 2.12 5.24
CA SER A 203 -11.61 3.42 5.35
C SER A 203 -12.66 3.55 4.26
N ILE A 204 -13.65 4.38 4.53
CA ILE A 204 -14.77 4.65 3.63
C ILE A 204 -14.90 6.15 3.39
N THR A 205 -15.53 6.53 2.28
CA THR A 205 -15.85 7.94 1.99
C THR A 205 -17.21 8.09 1.36
N SER A 206 -17.86 9.21 1.70
CA SER A 206 -19.09 9.72 1.07
C SER A 206 -18.81 10.88 0.12
N ASP A 207 -17.58 11.34 -0.01
CA ASP A 207 -17.22 12.51 -0.81
C ASP A 207 -17.70 12.37 -2.26
N GLU A 208 -18.25 13.48 -2.79
CA GLU A 208 -18.68 13.57 -4.18
C GLU A 208 -17.57 14.10 -5.09
N GLY A 209 -17.61 13.72 -6.36
CA GLY A 209 -16.67 14.19 -7.37
C GLY A 209 -15.50 13.25 -7.59
N GLU A 210 -14.30 13.79 -7.77
CA GLU A 210 -13.08 13.03 -7.98
C GLU A 210 -12.54 12.54 -6.62
N ILE A 211 -12.50 11.22 -6.47
CA ILE A 211 -12.01 10.59 -5.24
C ILE A 211 -10.53 10.26 -5.41
N ASP A 212 -9.72 10.70 -4.47
CA ASP A 212 -8.29 10.43 -4.42
C ASP A 212 -7.87 9.64 -3.17
N LEU A 213 -6.64 9.21 -3.12
CA LEU A 213 -6.11 8.43 -1.98
C LEU A 213 -6.09 9.22 -0.66
N GLY A 214 -6.10 10.55 -0.72
CA GLY A 214 -5.95 11.40 0.45
C GLY A 214 -4.68 11.12 1.25
N ILE A 215 -4.68 11.51 2.50
CA ILE A 215 -3.63 11.21 3.48
C ILE A 215 -4.08 10.01 4.32
N PRO A 216 -3.21 9.03 4.62
CA PRO A 216 -3.54 7.95 5.55
C PRO A 216 -4.00 8.49 6.90
N LEU A 217 -5.05 7.91 7.49
CA LEU A 217 -5.64 8.39 8.73
C LEU A 217 -4.63 8.46 9.90
N THR A 218 -3.63 7.58 9.91
CA THR A 218 -2.53 7.64 10.89
C THR A 218 -1.68 8.89 10.73
N ILE A 219 -1.44 9.30 9.50
CA ILE A 219 -0.66 10.51 9.17
C ILE A 219 -1.52 11.75 9.43
N ASP A 220 -2.79 11.71 9.03
CA ASP A 220 -3.75 12.78 9.24
C ASP A 220 -3.95 13.09 10.73
N SER A 221 -4.12 12.06 11.57
CA SER A 221 -4.21 12.24 13.02
C SER A 221 -2.96 12.83 13.66
N ILE A 222 -1.77 12.57 13.10
CA ILE A 222 -0.53 13.20 13.57
C ILE A 222 -0.44 14.65 13.07
N LEU A 223 -0.88 14.93 11.84
CA LEU A 223 -0.91 16.30 11.30
C LEU A 223 -1.87 17.21 12.08
N ALA A 224 -2.95 16.64 12.62
CA ALA A 224 -3.91 17.37 13.47
C ALA A 224 -3.30 17.83 14.81
N LEU A 225 -2.20 17.22 15.27
CA LEU A 225 -1.46 17.68 16.44
C LEU A 225 -0.56 18.87 16.07
N SER A 226 -0.41 19.83 16.99
CA SER A 226 0.60 20.86 16.85
C SER A 226 2.01 20.25 16.87
N ALA A 227 3.00 20.92 16.25
CA ALA A 227 4.33 20.36 16.08
C ALA A 227 5.05 20.03 17.40
N ASP A 228 4.75 20.78 18.46
CA ASP A 228 5.27 20.62 19.82
C ASP A 228 4.56 19.51 20.62
N GLU A 229 3.36 19.08 20.19
CA GLU A 229 2.63 17.95 20.80
C GLU A 229 3.02 16.61 20.19
N ARG A 230 3.72 16.59 19.07
CA ARG A 230 4.12 15.36 18.38
C ARG A 230 5.30 14.69 19.07
N SER A 231 5.21 13.39 19.32
CA SER A 231 6.37 12.61 19.75
C SER A 231 7.42 12.49 18.63
N ASP A 232 8.67 12.15 19.00
CA ASP A 232 9.75 11.91 18.01
C ASP A 232 9.36 10.83 17.00
N GLU A 233 8.67 9.77 17.43
CA GLU A 233 8.18 8.69 16.58
C GLU A 233 7.12 9.16 15.59
N GLN A 234 6.20 10.01 16.05
CA GLN A 234 5.18 10.63 15.20
C GLN A 234 5.82 11.57 14.17
N GLN A 235 6.77 12.39 14.59
CA GLN A 235 7.51 13.26 13.70
C GLN A 235 8.32 12.48 12.65
N GLN A 236 8.93 11.38 13.06
CA GLN A 236 9.64 10.48 12.13
C GLN A 236 8.68 9.80 11.16
N SER A 237 7.49 9.41 11.60
CA SER A 237 6.45 8.83 10.75
C SER A 237 5.99 9.80 9.66
N LEU A 238 5.80 11.08 10.01
CA LEU A 238 5.49 12.14 9.05
C LEU A 238 6.61 12.33 8.03
N LYS A 239 7.87 12.39 8.49
CA LYS A 239 9.04 12.55 7.60
C LYS A 239 9.15 11.38 6.63
N THR A 240 9.01 10.15 7.11
CA THR A 240 9.03 8.93 6.29
C THR A 240 7.91 8.92 5.25
N PHE A 241 6.71 9.33 5.64
CA PHE A 241 5.58 9.44 4.73
C PHE A 241 5.81 10.51 3.65
N PHE A 242 6.28 11.69 4.03
CA PHE A 242 6.60 12.78 3.10
C PHE A 242 7.72 12.37 2.13
N GLU A 243 8.78 11.73 2.63
CA GLU A 243 9.90 11.23 1.82
C GLU A 243 9.43 10.23 0.77
N GLY A 244 8.55 9.30 1.14
CA GLY A 244 7.97 8.30 0.22
C GLY A 244 7.10 8.91 -0.89
N ARG A 245 6.60 10.12 -0.72
CA ARG A 245 5.80 10.87 -1.71
C ARG A 245 6.58 11.92 -2.50
N ASP A 246 7.81 12.20 -2.13
CA ASP A 246 8.69 13.13 -2.84
C ASP A 246 9.16 12.51 -4.16
N LYS A 247 8.35 12.70 -5.21
CA LYS A 247 8.61 12.14 -6.56
C LYS A 247 9.98 12.54 -7.08
N GLN A 248 10.45 13.75 -6.79
CA GLN A 248 11.75 14.23 -7.25
C GLN A 248 12.88 13.52 -6.51
N LEU A 249 12.77 13.34 -5.20
CA LEU A 249 13.73 12.58 -4.40
C LEU A 249 13.84 11.13 -4.90
N LEU A 250 12.70 10.47 -5.13
CA LEU A 250 12.65 9.09 -5.63
C LEU A 250 13.28 8.96 -7.03
N GLN A 251 13.04 9.93 -7.92
CA GLN A 251 13.67 9.96 -9.23
C GLN A 251 15.18 10.17 -9.16
N LEU A 252 15.66 11.09 -8.30
CA LEU A 252 17.09 11.35 -8.11
C LEU A 252 17.81 10.15 -7.50
N LYS A 253 17.24 9.51 -6.47
CA LYS A 253 17.77 8.26 -5.89
C LYS A 253 17.87 7.17 -6.94
N LYS A 254 16.83 6.97 -7.75
CA LYS A 254 16.82 5.98 -8.85
C LYS A 254 17.87 6.30 -9.93
N ALA A 255 18.00 7.56 -10.32
CA ALA A 255 19.00 7.98 -11.31
C ALA A 255 20.43 7.74 -10.80
N LEU A 256 20.68 7.99 -9.52
CA LEU A 256 21.97 7.72 -8.88
C LEU A 256 22.27 6.22 -8.83
N GLU A 257 21.29 5.39 -8.47
CA GLU A 257 21.40 3.92 -8.49
C GLU A 257 21.78 3.38 -9.88
N VAL A 258 21.11 3.90 -10.93
CA VAL A 258 21.40 3.53 -12.32
C VAL A 258 22.80 3.97 -12.72
N ALA A 259 23.23 5.19 -12.31
CA ALA A 259 24.55 5.71 -12.63
C ALA A 259 25.69 4.96 -11.92
N LYS A 260 25.43 4.38 -10.76
CA LYS A 260 26.40 3.56 -10.00
C LYS A 260 26.56 2.15 -10.55
N LYS A 261 25.65 1.65 -11.39
CA LYS A 261 25.79 0.34 -12.02
C LYS A 261 26.98 0.35 -12.98
N PRO A 262 27.86 -0.65 -12.93
CA PRO A 262 28.97 -0.75 -13.88
C PRO A 262 28.41 -0.78 -15.30
N ARG A 263 28.98 0.05 -16.17
CA ARG A 263 28.62 0.02 -17.60
C ARG A 263 28.96 -1.36 -18.15
N PRO A 264 28.10 -1.94 -18.99
CA PRO A 264 28.46 -3.17 -19.72
C PRO A 264 29.80 -2.94 -20.45
N GLU A 265 30.70 -3.86 -20.33
CA GLU A 265 31.96 -3.79 -21.12
C GLU A 265 31.61 -3.68 -22.61
N ASP A 266 32.31 -2.77 -23.29
CA ASP A 266 32.19 -2.64 -24.73
C ASP A 266 32.47 -4.03 -25.38
N PRO A 267 31.58 -4.55 -26.24
CA PRO A 267 31.74 -5.83 -26.89
C PRO A 267 33.11 -5.96 -27.66
N GLN A 268 33.68 -4.84 -28.11
CA GLN A 268 35.01 -4.83 -28.70
C GLN A 268 36.11 -5.06 -27.68
N VAL A 269 35.99 -4.47 -26.48
CA VAL A 269 36.92 -4.68 -25.36
C VAL A 269 36.87 -6.12 -24.88
N THR A 270 35.69 -6.71 -24.77
CA THR A 270 35.51 -8.13 -24.41
C THR A 270 36.16 -9.06 -25.45
N LYS A 271 35.98 -8.77 -26.76
CA LYS A 271 36.64 -9.53 -27.84
C LYS A 271 38.16 -9.39 -27.82
N LEU A 272 38.67 -8.19 -27.55
CA LEU A 272 40.13 -7.95 -27.47
C LEU A 272 40.73 -8.64 -26.25
N LYS A 273 40.07 -8.63 -25.10
CA LYS A 273 40.50 -9.36 -23.90
C LYS A 273 40.56 -10.87 -24.15
N ALA A 274 39.53 -11.46 -24.76
CA ALA A 274 39.49 -12.88 -25.11
C ALA A 274 40.61 -13.25 -26.11
N ARG A 275 40.91 -12.36 -27.06
CA ARG A 275 42.02 -12.59 -28.03
C ARG A 275 43.39 -12.46 -27.38
N LEU A 276 43.56 -11.55 -26.43
CA LEU A 276 44.80 -11.40 -25.66
C LEU A 276 45.08 -12.65 -24.81
N GLU A 277 44.02 -13.18 -24.17
CA GLU A 277 44.11 -14.40 -23.35
C GLU A 277 44.51 -15.63 -24.15
N LEU A 278 43.99 -15.75 -25.38
CA LEU A 278 44.40 -16.81 -26.32
C LEU A 278 45.85 -16.71 -26.78
N VAL A 279 46.38 -15.50 -26.98
CA VAL A 279 47.77 -15.28 -27.45
C VAL A 279 48.77 -15.36 -26.29
N SER A 280 48.33 -15.17 -25.05
CA SER A 280 49.18 -15.25 -23.85
C SER A 280 49.30 -16.65 -23.26
N GLN A 281 48.64 -17.67 -23.82
CA GLN A 281 48.84 -19.06 -23.41
C GLN A 281 50.20 -19.54 -23.88
N PRO A 282 51.02 -20.22 -23.04
CA PRO A 282 52.28 -20.78 -23.45
C PRO A 282 52.05 -21.83 -24.54
N LEU A 283 52.88 -21.78 -25.58
CA LEU A 283 52.89 -22.78 -26.63
C LEU A 283 53.19 -24.16 -26.02
N PRO A 284 52.57 -25.22 -26.53
CA PRO A 284 52.78 -26.58 -26.01
C PRO A 284 54.18 -27.09 -26.27
#